data_6259e890e554822d179f02c8fe716cb5
#
_entry.id   6259e890e554822d179f02c8fe716cb5
#
_cell.length_a   1.000
_cell.length_b   1.000
_cell.length_c   1.000
_cell.angle_alpha   90.00
_cell.angle_beta   90.00
_cell.angle_gamma   90.00
#
_symmetry.space_group_name_H-M   'P 1'
#
loop_
_entity.id
_entity.type
_entity.pdbx_description
1 polymer ?
#
loop_
_entity_poly.entity_id
_entity_poly.type
_entity_poly.pdbx_seq_one_letter_code
_entity_poly.pdbx_strand_id
1 'polypeptide(L)'
;MARKTIFDDDRYPDFVARYHADPLRFAVDVCGFYPSMDQEKLFWAIVPKTAKVSVVSGTGTGKTTAVARIALWHMLCHPVALYEGKVEIGSNTYIGAPKLEQVAAGVWKEASDARLAIANGAFSWLNDYYTITKTRISVNGFEDQWFIAQVALAKGESVG
;
A
#
# COMPACT_ATOMS: atom_id res chain seq x y z
N MET A 1 -8.09 -15.73 24.38
CA MET A 1 -8.11 -16.14 22.96
C MET A 1 -7.27 -15.22 22.10
N ALA A 2 -6.37 -15.78 21.33
CA ALA A 2 -5.57 -14.99 20.40
C ALA A 2 -6.49 -14.36 19.34
N ARG A 3 -6.24 -13.09 19.06
CA ARG A 3 -6.98 -12.36 18.03
C ARG A 3 -6.65 -12.93 16.65
N LYS A 4 -7.66 -13.12 15.82
CA LYS A 4 -7.51 -13.62 14.46
C LYS A 4 -6.73 -12.61 13.61
N THR A 5 -5.74 -13.08 12.88
CA THR A 5 -4.96 -12.24 11.96
C THR A 5 -5.23 -12.66 10.51
N ILE A 6 -4.71 -11.88 9.56
CA ILE A 6 -4.85 -12.17 8.13
C ILE A 6 -4.31 -13.56 7.77
N PHE A 7 -3.30 -14.04 8.50
CA PHE A 7 -2.74 -15.38 8.27
C PHE A 7 -3.71 -16.51 8.62
N ASP A 8 -4.73 -16.22 9.43
CA ASP A 8 -5.73 -17.21 9.83
C ASP A 8 -6.87 -17.33 8.82
N ASP A 9 -6.89 -16.50 7.80
CA ASP A 9 -7.92 -16.52 6.76
C ASP A 9 -7.50 -17.44 5.61
N ASP A 10 -8.31 -18.44 5.32
CA ASP A 10 -8.01 -19.45 4.31
C ASP A 10 -7.89 -18.88 2.89
N ARG A 11 -8.45 -17.69 2.65
CA ARG A 11 -8.41 -17.01 1.35
C ARG A 11 -7.09 -16.30 1.10
N TYR A 12 -6.33 -16.00 2.15
CA TYR A 12 -5.14 -15.15 2.04
C TYR A 12 -4.01 -15.74 1.19
N PRO A 13 -3.63 -17.04 1.33
CA PRO A 13 -2.55 -17.58 0.49
C PRO A 13 -2.83 -17.46 -1.01
N ASP A 14 -4.04 -17.76 -1.44
CA ASP A 14 -4.42 -17.64 -2.85
C ASP A 14 -4.44 -16.18 -3.31
N PHE A 15 -4.86 -15.27 -2.44
CA PHE A 15 -4.83 -13.85 -2.71
C PHE A 15 -3.41 -13.36 -2.97
N VAL A 16 -2.47 -13.72 -2.10
CA VAL A 16 -1.06 -13.33 -2.27
C VAL A 16 -0.48 -13.95 -3.54
N ALA A 17 -0.72 -15.22 -3.78
CA ALA A 17 -0.24 -15.90 -4.98
C ALA A 17 -0.72 -15.19 -6.26
N ARG A 18 -1.94 -14.69 -6.24
CA ARG A 18 -2.56 -14.05 -7.41
C ARG A 18 -2.07 -12.62 -7.65
N TYR A 19 -1.86 -11.85 -6.59
CA TYR A 19 -1.64 -10.41 -6.71
C TYR A 19 -0.26 -9.91 -6.33
N HIS A 20 0.61 -10.72 -5.74
CA HIS A 20 1.90 -10.23 -5.23
C HIS A 20 2.82 -9.63 -6.30
N ALA A 21 2.69 -10.06 -7.54
CA ALA A 21 3.49 -9.56 -8.66
C ALA A 21 2.66 -8.75 -9.67
N ASP A 22 1.40 -8.45 -9.35
CA ASP A 22 0.48 -7.81 -10.29
C ASP A 22 -0.32 -6.69 -9.61
N PRO A 23 0.32 -5.52 -9.38
CA PRO A 23 -0.36 -4.40 -8.74
C PRO A 23 -1.49 -3.82 -9.60
N LEU A 24 -1.40 -3.92 -10.91
CA LEU A 24 -2.46 -3.44 -11.79
C LEU A 24 -3.73 -4.28 -11.60
N ARG A 25 -3.59 -5.58 -11.57
CA ARG A 25 -4.73 -6.48 -11.36
C ARG A 25 -5.32 -6.29 -9.97
N PHE A 26 -4.48 -6.05 -8.97
CA PHE A 26 -4.92 -5.71 -7.62
C PHE A 26 -5.78 -4.44 -7.64
N ALA A 27 -5.33 -3.40 -8.32
CA ALA A 27 -6.07 -2.14 -8.40
C ALA A 27 -7.46 -2.36 -9.04
N VAL A 28 -7.53 -3.13 -10.11
CA VAL A 28 -8.77 -3.39 -10.83
C VAL A 28 -9.70 -4.32 -10.03
N ASP A 29 -9.20 -5.49 -9.67
CA ASP A 29 -10.03 -6.54 -9.07
C ASP A 29 -10.42 -6.25 -7.62
N VAL A 30 -9.47 -5.72 -6.84
CA VAL A 30 -9.65 -5.54 -5.40
C VAL A 30 -10.18 -4.15 -5.08
N CYS A 31 -9.58 -3.12 -5.67
CA CYS A 31 -9.95 -1.73 -5.38
C CYS A 31 -11.03 -1.17 -6.29
N GLY A 32 -11.39 -1.88 -7.36
CA GLY A 32 -12.33 -1.37 -8.35
C GLY A 32 -11.83 -0.12 -9.05
N PHE A 33 -10.51 0.02 -9.15
CA PHE A 33 -9.85 1.19 -9.71
C PHE A 33 -9.29 0.87 -11.10
N TYR A 34 -9.67 1.69 -12.07
CA TYR A 34 -9.24 1.50 -13.46
C TYR A 34 -8.23 2.59 -13.83
N PRO A 35 -6.92 2.26 -13.81
CA PRO A 35 -5.89 3.25 -14.07
C PRO A 35 -5.94 3.80 -15.49
N SER A 36 -5.54 5.08 -15.64
CA SER A 36 -5.24 5.65 -16.94
C SER A 36 -3.97 5.01 -17.51
N MET A 37 -3.67 5.27 -18.78
CA MET A 37 -2.44 4.73 -19.40
C MET A 37 -1.18 5.14 -18.66
N ASP A 38 -1.12 6.39 -18.21
CA ASP A 38 0.04 6.89 -17.45
C ASP A 38 0.14 6.25 -16.08
N GLN A 39 -0.97 6.06 -15.40
CA GLN A 39 -1.01 5.37 -14.12
C GLN A 39 -0.61 3.90 -14.26
N GLU A 40 -1.07 3.24 -15.34
CA GLU A 40 -0.72 1.85 -15.62
C GLU A 40 0.79 1.66 -15.75
N LYS A 41 1.48 2.59 -16.40
CA LYS A 41 2.94 2.57 -16.50
C LYS A 41 3.60 2.61 -15.12
N LEU A 42 3.06 3.40 -14.21
CA LEU A 42 3.56 3.48 -12.83
C LEU A 42 3.37 2.14 -12.10
N PHE A 43 2.21 1.53 -12.23
CA PHE A 43 1.97 0.22 -11.59
C PHE A 43 2.97 -0.84 -12.04
N TRP A 44 3.34 -0.86 -13.32
CA TRP A 44 4.32 -1.82 -13.81
C TRP A 44 5.75 -1.45 -13.45
N ALA A 45 6.06 -0.17 -13.38
CA ALA A 45 7.42 0.31 -13.10
C ALA A 45 7.90 -0.06 -11.69
N ILE A 46 7.00 -0.21 -10.72
CA ILE A 46 7.36 -0.50 -9.32
C ILE A 46 7.48 -1.98 -9.00
N VAL A 47 7.17 -2.87 -9.94
CA VAL A 47 7.18 -4.32 -9.69
C VAL A 47 8.58 -4.88 -9.41
N PRO A 48 9.65 -4.50 -10.14
CA PRO A 48 10.98 -5.03 -9.83
C PRO A 48 11.43 -4.66 -8.42
N LYS A 49 12.06 -5.60 -7.72
CA LYS A 49 12.53 -5.39 -6.34
C LYS A 49 13.50 -4.22 -6.19
N THR A 50 14.25 -3.91 -7.25
CA THR A 50 15.24 -2.83 -7.27
C THR A 50 14.70 -1.57 -7.95
N ALA A 51 13.39 -1.49 -8.16
CA ALA A 51 12.79 -0.37 -8.87
C ALA A 51 13.06 0.96 -8.17
N LYS A 52 13.50 1.93 -8.95
CA LYS A 52 13.60 3.34 -8.54
C LYS A 52 12.86 4.13 -9.58
N VAL A 53 11.73 4.68 -9.19
CA VAL A 53 10.80 5.30 -10.12
C VAL A 53 10.64 6.78 -9.78
N SER A 54 10.81 7.63 -10.78
CA SER A 54 10.53 9.05 -10.67
C SER A 54 9.39 9.39 -11.61
N VAL A 55 8.38 10.05 -11.08
CA VAL A 55 7.21 10.47 -11.85
C VAL A 55 7.18 11.99 -11.90
N VAL A 56 7.30 12.52 -13.11
CA VAL A 56 7.16 13.95 -13.34
C VAL A 56 5.83 14.16 -14.06
N SER A 57 4.91 14.82 -13.38
CA SER A 57 3.64 15.20 -13.98
C SER A 57 3.27 16.59 -13.48
N GLY A 58 2.48 17.28 -14.27
CA GLY A 58 1.88 18.53 -13.81
C GLY A 58 0.99 18.31 -12.59
N THR A 59 0.36 19.38 -12.10
CA THR A 59 -0.57 19.35 -10.98
C THR A 59 -1.74 18.41 -11.31
N GLY A 60 -1.49 17.12 -11.26
CA GLY A 60 -2.47 16.10 -11.55
C GLY A 60 -2.82 15.33 -10.31
N THR A 61 -4.08 14.98 -10.19
CA THR A 61 -4.60 14.19 -9.09
C THR A 61 -4.32 12.70 -9.22
N GLY A 62 -3.91 12.25 -10.41
CA GLY A 62 -3.74 10.85 -10.71
C GLY A 62 -2.60 10.15 -9.97
N LYS A 63 -1.52 10.88 -9.63
CA LYS A 63 -0.38 10.31 -8.92
C LYS A 63 -0.74 9.82 -7.53
N THR A 64 -1.39 10.66 -6.77
CA THR A 64 -1.77 10.35 -5.38
C THR A 64 -2.72 9.16 -5.33
N THR A 65 -3.67 9.11 -6.24
CA THR A 65 -4.61 8.02 -6.38
C THR A 65 -3.90 6.69 -6.65
N ALA A 66 -2.95 6.69 -7.59
CA ALA A 66 -2.16 5.51 -7.92
C ALA A 66 -1.25 5.09 -6.77
N VAL A 67 -0.56 6.04 -6.15
CA VAL A 67 0.37 5.77 -5.04
C VAL A 67 -0.36 5.12 -3.87
N ALA A 68 -1.54 5.58 -3.53
CA ALA A 68 -2.33 4.98 -2.45
C ALA A 68 -2.63 3.50 -2.71
N ARG A 69 -3.04 3.16 -3.92
CA ARG A 69 -3.33 1.77 -4.29
C ARG A 69 -2.08 0.91 -4.36
N ILE A 70 -0.98 1.46 -4.83
CA ILE A 70 0.32 0.79 -4.84
C ILE A 70 0.77 0.49 -3.40
N ALA A 71 0.62 1.45 -2.47
CA ALA A 71 0.99 1.24 -1.08
C ALA A 71 0.15 0.14 -0.43
N LEU A 72 -1.16 0.13 -0.67
CA LEU A 72 -2.04 -0.94 -0.17
C LEU A 72 -1.67 -2.30 -0.78
N TRP A 73 -1.38 -2.35 -2.07
CA TRP A 73 -0.91 -3.56 -2.73
C TRP A 73 0.38 -4.07 -2.08
N HIS A 74 1.34 -3.19 -1.86
CA HIS A 74 2.61 -3.57 -1.26
C HIS A 74 2.41 -4.14 0.14
N MET A 75 1.61 -3.50 0.97
CA MET A 75 1.33 -3.99 2.32
C MET A 75 0.56 -5.32 2.30
N LEU A 76 -0.55 -5.39 1.58
CA LEU A 76 -1.44 -6.55 1.63
C LEU A 76 -0.88 -7.79 0.92
N CYS A 77 -0.06 -7.60 -0.10
CA CYS A 77 0.44 -8.70 -0.93
C CYS A 77 1.86 -9.15 -0.61
N HIS A 78 2.53 -8.49 0.35
CA HIS A 78 3.90 -8.82 0.74
C HIS A 78 4.00 -9.08 2.24
N PRO A 79 3.51 -10.27 2.67
CA PRO A 79 3.45 -10.59 4.10
C PRO A 79 4.80 -10.92 4.73
N VAL A 80 5.85 -11.11 3.92
CA VAL A 80 7.18 -11.42 4.42
C VAL A 80 8.23 -10.62 3.66
N ALA A 81 9.30 -10.27 4.36
CA ALA A 81 10.45 -9.59 3.78
C ALA A 81 11.72 -10.35 4.17
N LEU A 82 12.73 -10.28 3.30
CA LEU A 82 14.04 -10.83 3.60
C LEU A 82 14.94 -9.69 4.08
N TYR A 83 15.40 -9.79 5.31
CA TYR A 83 16.27 -8.79 5.91
C TYR A 83 17.49 -9.48 6.52
N GLU A 84 18.67 -9.12 6.03
CA GLU A 84 19.95 -9.70 6.48
C GLU A 84 19.95 -11.24 6.48
N GLY A 85 19.37 -11.84 5.45
CA GLY A 85 19.31 -13.29 5.31
C GLY A 85 18.23 -13.98 6.14
N LYS A 86 17.43 -13.22 6.89
CA LYS A 86 16.34 -13.76 7.70
C LYS A 86 15.00 -13.38 7.10
N VAL A 87 14.03 -14.29 7.18
CA VAL A 87 12.66 -14.02 6.79
C VAL A 87 11.94 -13.36 7.97
N GLU A 88 11.47 -12.15 7.73
CA GLU A 88 10.73 -11.37 8.73
C GLU A 88 9.27 -11.25 8.27
N ILE A 89 8.34 -11.26 9.23
CA ILE A 89 6.93 -11.02 8.92
C ILE A 89 6.73 -9.54 8.67
N GLY A 90 6.02 -9.24 7.58
CA GLY A 90 5.61 -7.89 7.26
C GLY A 90 6.47 -7.22 6.21
N SER A 91 5.97 -6.10 5.75
CA SER A 91 6.65 -5.18 4.84
C SER A 91 6.33 -3.77 5.27
N ASN A 92 7.26 -2.85 5.05
CA ASN A 92 7.11 -1.46 5.47
C ASN A 92 7.12 -0.55 4.26
N THR A 93 6.20 0.40 4.25
CA THR A 93 6.14 1.46 3.24
C THR A 93 6.15 2.79 3.96
N TYR A 94 6.99 3.71 3.49
CA TYR A 94 7.04 5.07 4.01
C TYR A 94 6.62 6.05 2.93
N ILE A 95 5.68 6.92 3.27
CA ILE A 95 5.20 7.95 2.36
C ILE A 95 5.56 9.30 2.96
N GLY A 96 6.40 10.04 2.24
CA GLY A 96 6.94 11.31 2.70
C GLY A 96 6.45 12.49 1.92
N ALA A 97 6.33 13.61 2.61
CA ALA A 97 6.06 14.93 2.04
C ALA A 97 6.70 15.97 2.95
N PRO A 98 6.91 17.20 2.44
CA PRO A 98 7.45 18.26 3.29
C PRO A 98 6.61 18.53 4.53
N LYS A 99 5.30 18.34 4.44
CA LYS A 99 4.37 18.47 5.58
C LYS A 99 3.48 17.25 5.67
N LEU A 100 3.29 16.74 6.88
CA LEU A 100 2.44 15.56 7.12
C LEU A 100 0.99 15.78 6.68
N GLU A 101 0.48 17.00 6.76
CA GLU A 101 -0.88 17.32 6.30
C GLU A 101 -1.07 17.01 4.81
N GLN A 102 -0.02 17.14 4.01
CA GLN A 102 -0.07 16.83 2.58
C GLN A 102 -0.25 15.33 2.34
N VAL A 103 0.40 14.49 3.16
CA VAL A 103 0.22 13.04 3.11
C VAL A 103 -1.19 12.67 3.54
N ALA A 104 -1.66 13.24 4.63
CA ALA A 104 -3.00 12.96 5.16
C ALA A 104 -4.11 13.38 4.19
N ALA A 105 -4.00 14.56 3.59
CA ALA A 105 -4.99 15.07 2.65
C ALA A 105 -4.97 14.35 1.30
N GLY A 106 -3.84 13.76 0.94
CA GLY A 106 -3.66 13.06 -0.34
C GLY A 106 -3.78 11.56 -0.21
N VAL A 107 -2.65 10.89 0.09
CA VAL A 107 -2.57 9.42 0.07
C VAL A 107 -3.52 8.77 1.08
N TRP A 108 -3.61 9.31 2.31
CA TRP A 108 -4.50 8.72 3.33
C TRP A 108 -5.96 8.82 2.95
N LYS A 109 -6.37 9.95 2.38
CA LYS A 109 -7.72 10.10 1.88
C LYS A 109 -8.00 9.07 0.78
N GLU A 110 -7.08 8.91 -0.16
CA GLU A 110 -7.22 7.96 -1.25
C GLU A 110 -7.21 6.50 -0.75
N ALA A 111 -6.41 6.20 0.26
CA ALA A 111 -6.39 4.88 0.89
C ALA A 111 -7.73 4.58 1.57
N SER A 112 -8.32 5.57 2.22
CA SER A 112 -9.65 5.43 2.83
C SER A 112 -10.73 5.21 1.79
N ASP A 113 -10.65 5.92 0.65
CA ASP A 113 -11.57 5.72 -0.47
C ASP A 113 -11.43 4.31 -1.06
N ALA A 114 -10.19 3.83 -1.19
CA ALA A 114 -9.93 2.46 -1.64
C ALA A 114 -10.52 1.43 -0.67
N ARG A 115 -10.39 1.65 0.63
CA ARG A 115 -10.96 0.77 1.66
C ARG A 115 -12.49 0.69 1.53
N LEU A 116 -13.14 1.81 1.27
CA LEU A 116 -14.58 1.83 1.04
C LEU A 116 -14.98 1.04 -0.22
N ALA A 117 -14.19 1.18 -1.28
CA ALA A 117 -14.43 0.42 -2.50
C ALA A 117 -14.23 -1.08 -2.28
N ILE A 118 -13.21 -1.46 -1.54
CA ILE A 118 -12.95 -2.86 -1.17
C ILE A 118 -14.12 -3.44 -0.37
N ALA A 119 -14.69 -2.65 0.53
CA ALA A 119 -15.82 -3.07 1.36
C ALA A 119 -17.07 -3.47 0.54
N ASN A 120 -17.21 -2.92 -0.65
CA ASN A 120 -18.34 -3.18 -1.53
C ASN A 120 -18.10 -4.31 -2.54
N GLY A 121 -16.94 -4.95 -2.50
CA GLY A 121 -16.55 -5.98 -3.47
C GLY A 121 -16.30 -7.35 -2.86
N ALA A 122 -15.81 -8.24 -3.70
CA ALA A 122 -15.56 -9.63 -3.34
C ALA A 122 -14.42 -9.81 -2.33
N PHE A 123 -13.58 -8.78 -2.16
CA PHE A 123 -12.44 -8.82 -1.25
C PHE A 123 -12.68 -8.05 0.04
N SER A 124 -13.93 -7.82 0.40
CA SER A 124 -14.30 -7.07 1.61
C SER A 124 -13.70 -7.67 2.90
N TRP A 125 -13.42 -8.97 2.89
CA TRP A 125 -12.81 -9.66 4.02
C TRP A 125 -11.42 -9.11 4.38
N LEU A 126 -10.70 -8.53 3.43
CA LEU A 126 -9.38 -7.92 3.68
C LEU A 126 -9.47 -6.80 4.72
N ASN A 127 -10.57 -6.05 4.71
CA ASN A 127 -10.75 -4.91 5.61
C ASN A 127 -10.85 -5.30 7.08
N ASP A 128 -11.10 -6.57 7.39
CA ASP A 128 -11.14 -7.07 8.76
C ASP A 128 -9.75 -7.20 9.39
N TYR A 129 -8.69 -7.12 8.58
CA TYR A 129 -7.35 -7.45 9.01
C TYR A 129 -6.37 -6.29 9.01
N TYR A 130 -6.78 -5.10 8.60
CA TYR A 130 -5.93 -3.92 8.70
C TYR A 130 -6.73 -2.71 9.17
N THR A 131 -6.02 -1.74 9.68
CA THR A 131 -6.61 -0.53 10.26
C THR A 131 -5.93 0.70 9.71
N ILE A 132 -6.71 1.73 9.37
CA ILE A 132 -6.22 3.03 8.98
C ILE A 132 -6.38 3.97 10.17
N THR A 133 -5.26 4.43 10.71
CA THR A 133 -5.27 5.48 11.73
C THR A 133 -4.79 6.79 11.09
N LYS A 134 -4.79 7.86 11.86
CA LYS A 134 -4.38 9.18 11.40
C LYS A 134 -2.95 9.21 10.84
N THR A 135 -2.05 8.39 11.39
CA THR A 135 -0.63 8.43 11.06
C THR A 135 -0.09 7.16 10.44
N ARG A 136 -0.84 6.07 10.50
CA ARG A 136 -0.35 4.76 10.07
C ARG A 136 -1.48 3.89 9.54
N ILE A 137 -1.15 3.08 8.55
CA ILE A 137 -2.00 1.98 8.08
C ILE A 137 -1.25 0.70 8.42
N SER A 138 -1.86 -0.19 9.19
CA SER A 138 -1.14 -1.38 9.68
C SER A 138 -2.01 -2.62 9.65
N VAL A 139 -1.34 -3.77 9.51
CA VAL A 139 -1.99 -5.07 9.57
C VAL A 139 -2.20 -5.44 11.04
N ASN A 140 -3.43 -5.79 11.39
CA ASN A 140 -3.82 -6.08 12.78
C ASN A 140 -3.03 -7.24 13.35
N GLY A 141 -2.45 -7.04 14.53
CA GLY A 141 -1.58 -8.02 15.18
C GLY A 141 -0.09 -7.83 14.88
N PHE A 142 0.25 -7.02 13.88
CA PHE A 142 1.63 -6.80 13.42
C PHE A 142 1.93 -5.32 13.23
N GLU A 143 1.37 -4.46 14.05
CA GLU A 143 1.36 -3.00 13.86
C GLU A 143 2.77 -2.38 13.82
N ASP A 144 3.73 -2.98 14.51
CA ASP A 144 5.10 -2.45 14.59
C ASP A 144 6.03 -2.96 13.50
N GLN A 145 5.58 -3.90 12.68
CA GLN A 145 6.44 -4.54 11.69
C GLN A 145 5.81 -4.65 10.30
N TRP A 146 4.52 -4.33 10.15
CA TRP A 146 3.79 -4.47 8.90
C TRP A 146 2.84 -3.30 8.71
N PHE A 147 3.32 -2.26 8.03
CA PHE A 147 2.61 -0.98 8.00
C PHE A 147 2.99 -0.08 6.83
N ILE A 148 2.16 0.94 6.64
CA ILE A 148 2.44 2.12 5.83
C ILE A 148 2.49 3.31 6.79
N ALA A 149 3.59 4.06 6.80
CA ALA A 149 3.77 5.17 7.73
C ALA A 149 4.03 6.47 7.00
N GLN A 150 3.64 7.57 7.63
CA GLN A 150 3.91 8.93 7.14
C GLN A 150 5.26 9.40 7.66
N VAL A 151 6.02 10.09 6.80
CA VAL A 151 7.30 10.68 7.15
C VAL A 151 7.32 12.14 6.69
N ALA A 152 7.61 13.05 7.60
CA ALA A 152 7.84 14.45 7.24
C ALA A 152 9.27 14.60 6.74
N LEU A 153 9.43 15.14 5.53
CA LEU A 153 10.75 15.43 4.96
C LEU A 153 11.16 16.84 5.38
N ALA A 154 12.31 16.95 6.06
CA ALA A 154 12.79 18.24 6.52
C ALA A 154 13.16 19.11 5.33
N LYS A 155 12.67 20.36 5.34
CA LYS A 155 12.92 21.35 4.30
C LYS A 155 14.41 21.71 4.29
N GLY A 156 15.06 21.54 3.14
CA GLY A 156 16.45 21.92 2.96
C GLY A 156 17.46 20.84 3.37
N GLU A 157 17.02 19.69 3.86
CA GLU A 157 17.92 18.56 4.04
C GLU A 157 18.13 17.87 2.69
N SER A 158 19.40 17.77 2.29
CA SER A 158 19.71 16.94 1.16
C SER A 158 19.54 15.49 1.60
N VAL A 159 18.60 14.81 1.00
CA VAL A 159 18.49 13.37 1.09
C VAL A 159 19.60 12.81 0.20
N GLY A 160 20.78 12.98 0.66
CA GLY A 160 21.95 12.47 -0.06
C GLY A 160 22.13 11.01 0.22
#